data_913a2b0025a36d08bc2596d99ab6d4ee
#
_entry.id   913a2b0025a36d08bc2596d99ab6d4ee
#
_cell.length_a   1.000
_cell.length_b   1.000
_cell.length_c   1.000
_cell.angle_alpha   90.00
_cell.angle_beta   90.00
_cell.angle_gamma   90.00
#
_symmetry.space_group_name_H-M   'P 1'
#
loop_
_entity.id
_entity.type
_entity.pdbx_description
1 polymer ?
#
loop_
_entity_poly.entity_id
_entity_poly.type
_entity_poly.pdbx_seq_one_letter_code
_entity_poly.pdbx_strand_id
1 'polypeptide(L)'
;MPDTLTALPQIEERELADAAALDAMLRGADRPFVLRGLVKDWPLVQAGLQSASAARAYIQQHAVERPFVVSVAAPDSDGRMFYDEAMQMNFRTTKGTLPTIFAKMEEGESQDEAPAIYLASIDMHDFFNGLHEANHVPLGARDPLASIWIGTKTRIAAHNDFPDNLACCAVGRRRFTLFPPDQFRNLYLGPIDNTPAGRAISMVDFQNPDFGAHPRFRDALAHAQVAELESGDALFIPSMWWHHVEGLEKFNVLVNYWWRDTPRYLGQPQDALNHAIMAIRDLPEADRAIWRDLFDYYVFEADERVTAHIPEKARSVLDRLTPESAGRLRAFLLRTLSR
;
A
#
# COMPACT_ATOMS: atom_id res chain seq x y z
N MET A 1 -12.86 4.81 25.68
CA MET A 1 -11.59 4.24 26.14
C MET A 1 -10.47 5.08 25.52
N PRO A 2 -9.29 5.22 26.16
CA PRO A 2 -8.19 5.87 25.47
C PRO A 2 -7.90 5.11 24.15
N ASP A 3 -7.59 5.84 23.10
CA ASP A 3 -7.30 5.30 21.78
C ASP A 3 -6.11 4.32 21.90
N THR A 4 -6.39 3.03 21.82
CA THR A 4 -5.40 1.96 22.02
C THR A 4 -4.22 2.09 21.06
N LEU A 5 -4.42 2.72 19.89
CA LEU A 5 -3.40 2.88 18.87
C LEU A 5 -2.39 3.98 19.22
N THR A 6 -2.79 5.03 19.93
CA THR A 6 -1.87 6.12 20.33
C THR A 6 -0.87 5.72 21.41
N ALA A 7 -1.16 4.64 22.15
CA ALA A 7 -0.29 4.12 23.20
C ALA A 7 0.78 3.13 22.69
N LEU A 8 0.78 2.83 21.37
CA LEU A 8 1.75 1.91 20.76
C LEU A 8 3.17 2.53 20.71
N PRO A 9 4.23 1.70 20.66
CA PRO A 9 5.57 2.17 20.44
C PRO A 9 5.67 3.00 19.15
N GLN A 10 6.40 4.14 19.23
CA GLN A 10 6.61 4.99 18.07
C GLN A 10 7.58 4.33 17.08
N ILE A 11 7.32 4.55 15.79
CA ILE A 11 8.26 4.20 14.74
C ILE A 11 9.51 5.06 14.88
N GLU A 12 10.69 4.46 14.66
CA GLU A 12 11.98 5.14 14.72
C GLU A 12 12.00 6.39 13.83
N GLU A 13 12.44 7.51 14.37
CA GLU A 13 12.72 8.72 13.59
C GLU A 13 14.19 8.73 13.19
N ARG A 14 14.48 9.06 11.94
CA ARG A 14 15.84 9.18 11.42
C ARG A 14 16.07 10.57 10.85
N GLU A 15 17.29 11.05 11.01
CA GLU A 15 17.73 12.32 10.43
C GLU A 15 18.48 12.08 9.13
N LEU A 16 18.25 12.95 8.15
CA LEU A 16 19.00 12.98 6.91
C LEU A 16 20.09 14.04 6.98
N ALA A 17 21.34 13.64 6.73
CA ALA A 17 22.44 14.59 6.64
C ALA A 17 22.30 15.48 5.37
N ASP A 18 21.90 14.87 4.27
CA ASP A 18 21.62 15.53 2.99
C ASP A 18 20.74 14.64 2.08
N ALA A 19 20.35 15.17 0.92
CA ALA A 19 19.52 14.44 -0.03
C ALA A 19 20.21 13.17 -0.62
N ALA A 20 21.54 13.12 -0.68
CA ALA A 20 22.28 11.95 -1.18
C ALA A 20 22.24 10.80 -0.18
N ALA A 21 22.16 11.12 1.13
CA ALA A 21 22.05 10.12 2.20
C ALA A 21 20.73 9.34 2.15
N LEU A 22 19.67 9.89 1.54
CA LEU A 22 18.37 9.22 1.44
C LEU A 22 18.46 7.89 0.67
N ASP A 23 19.13 7.88 -0.48
CA ASP A 23 19.27 6.66 -1.28
C ASP A 23 20.03 5.57 -0.52
N ALA A 24 21.09 5.93 0.18
CA ALA A 24 21.85 4.99 1.02
C ALA A 24 21.01 4.47 2.20
N MET A 25 20.19 5.34 2.82
CA MET A 25 19.32 4.97 3.94
C MET A 25 18.20 4.02 3.52
N LEU A 26 17.64 4.21 2.32
CA LEU A 26 16.58 3.34 1.77
C LEU A 26 17.12 1.98 1.31
N ARG A 27 18.39 1.90 0.88
CA ARG A 27 19.01 0.63 0.48
C ARG A 27 19.22 -0.27 1.70
N GLY A 28 18.61 -1.44 1.68
CA GLY A 28 18.77 -2.44 2.74
C GLY A 28 18.04 -2.10 4.04
N ALA A 29 17.17 -1.10 4.05
CA ALA A 29 16.28 -0.86 5.18
C ALA A 29 15.17 -1.93 5.19
N ASP A 30 15.12 -2.72 6.26
CA ASP A 30 14.16 -3.79 6.50
C ASP A 30 13.09 -3.43 7.54
N ARG A 31 13.20 -2.24 8.14
CA ARG A 31 12.28 -1.70 9.14
C ARG A 31 11.78 -0.31 8.75
N PRO A 32 10.53 0.02 9.14
CA PRO A 32 9.99 1.34 8.89
C PRO A 32 10.73 2.41 9.70
N PHE A 33 10.78 3.62 9.14
CA PHE A 33 11.28 4.80 9.83
C PHE A 33 10.62 6.08 9.31
N VAL A 34 10.56 7.09 10.15
CA VAL A 34 10.04 8.42 9.85
C VAL A 34 11.16 9.39 9.54
N LEU A 35 10.95 10.23 8.53
CA LEU A 35 11.79 11.36 8.17
C LEU A 35 10.98 12.65 8.37
N ARG A 36 11.25 13.36 9.47
CA ARG A 36 10.54 14.60 9.77
C ARG A 36 10.93 15.70 8.81
N GLY A 37 9.93 16.39 8.27
CA GLY A 37 10.13 17.54 7.39
C GLY A 37 10.81 17.24 6.05
N LEU A 38 10.89 15.96 5.60
CA LEU A 38 11.54 15.58 4.34
C LEU A 38 11.03 16.39 3.16
N VAL A 39 9.73 16.64 3.11
CA VAL A 39 9.05 17.30 1.99
C VAL A 39 8.42 18.64 2.38
N LYS A 40 8.85 19.22 3.50
CA LYS A 40 8.28 20.47 4.04
C LYS A 40 8.30 21.63 3.04
N ASP A 41 9.30 21.66 2.14
CA ASP A 41 9.47 22.75 1.18
C ASP A 41 8.68 22.53 -0.14
N TRP A 42 7.90 21.46 -0.25
CA TRP A 42 7.04 21.26 -1.40
C TRP A 42 5.98 22.36 -1.52
N PRO A 43 5.75 22.92 -2.72
CA PRO A 43 4.68 23.90 -2.92
C PRO A 43 3.31 23.40 -2.47
N LEU A 44 3.01 22.10 -2.63
CA LEU A 44 1.78 21.48 -2.14
C LEU A 44 1.67 21.51 -0.62
N VAL A 45 2.77 21.22 0.10
CA VAL A 45 2.82 21.32 1.56
C VAL A 45 2.61 22.76 2.00
N GLN A 46 3.29 23.72 1.36
CA GLN A 46 3.16 25.13 1.67
C GLN A 46 1.73 25.66 1.42
N ALA A 47 1.07 25.20 0.36
CA ALA A 47 -0.33 25.50 0.12
C ALA A 47 -1.24 24.90 1.21
N GLY A 48 -0.98 23.64 1.61
CA GLY A 48 -1.71 22.96 2.67
C GLY A 48 -1.60 23.61 4.05
N LEU A 49 -0.43 24.16 4.37
CA LEU A 49 -0.19 24.93 5.60
C LEU A 49 -0.96 26.27 5.62
N GLN A 50 -1.27 26.85 4.48
CA GLN A 50 -2.12 28.02 4.41
C GLN A 50 -3.60 27.66 4.67
N SER A 51 -4.15 26.71 3.94
CA SER A 51 -5.50 26.18 4.13
C SER A 51 -5.78 24.98 3.23
N ALA A 52 -6.80 24.19 3.58
CA ALA A 52 -7.31 23.12 2.73
C ALA A 52 -7.78 23.65 1.35
N SER A 53 -8.40 24.83 1.33
CA SER A 53 -8.84 25.51 0.08
C SER A 53 -7.64 25.88 -0.81
N ALA A 54 -6.55 26.41 -0.24
CA ALA A 54 -5.34 26.72 -1.01
C ALA A 54 -4.70 25.45 -1.59
N ALA A 55 -4.65 24.36 -0.83
CA ALA A 55 -4.15 23.07 -1.32
C ALA A 55 -5.03 22.52 -2.46
N ARG A 56 -6.36 22.56 -2.32
CA ARG A 56 -7.28 22.16 -3.40
C ARG A 56 -7.09 22.99 -4.67
N ALA A 57 -6.97 24.30 -4.54
CA ALA A 57 -6.73 25.21 -5.66
C ALA A 57 -5.38 24.89 -6.35
N TYR A 58 -4.33 24.66 -5.57
CA TYR A 58 -3.02 24.27 -6.08
C TYR A 58 -3.07 22.95 -6.87
N ILE A 59 -3.71 21.91 -6.34
CA ILE A 59 -3.85 20.62 -7.03
C ILE A 59 -4.67 20.78 -8.32
N GLN A 60 -5.77 21.56 -8.28
CA GLN A 60 -6.63 21.79 -9.44
C GLN A 60 -5.90 22.48 -10.60
N GLN A 61 -4.98 23.41 -10.33
CA GLN A 61 -4.20 24.11 -11.36
C GLN A 61 -3.34 23.16 -12.19
N HIS A 62 -2.95 22.02 -11.61
CA HIS A 62 -2.16 21.01 -12.28
C HIS A 62 -2.99 19.89 -12.91
N ALA A 63 -4.27 19.77 -12.57
CA ALA A 63 -5.10 18.64 -13.01
C ALA A 63 -5.35 18.66 -14.52
N VAL A 64 -5.19 17.49 -15.15
CA VAL A 64 -5.60 17.26 -16.53
C VAL A 64 -7.12 17.17 -16.61
N GLU A 65 -7.72 17.69 -17.67
CA GLU A 65 -9.17 17.64 -17.88
C GLU A 65 -9.62 16.21 -18.23
N ARG A 66 -9.83 15.40 -17.20
CA ARG A 66 -10.32 14.03 -17.29
C ARG A 66 -11.07 13.63 -16.01
N PRO A 67 -11.95 12.60 -16.08
CA PRO A 67 -12.64 12.13 -14.89
C PRO A 67 -11.70 11.37 -13.95
N PHE A 68 -11.82 11.66 -12.65
CA PHE A 68 -11.16 10.93 -11.57
C PHE A 68 -12.10 9.87 -11.01
N VAL A 69 -11.55 8.72 -10.62
CA VAL A 69 -12.27 7.69 -9.89
C VAL A 69 -12.27 8.07 -8.42
N VAL A 70 -13.43 8.06 -7.79
CA VAL A 70 -13.61 8.43 -6.40
C VAL A 70 -14.50 7.41 -5.68
N SER A 71 -14.09 7.00 -4.49
CA SER A 71 -14.87 6.18 -3.57
C SER A 71 -15.58 7.05 -2.55
N VAL A 72 -16.85 6.76 -2.30
CA VAL A 72 -17.70 7.50 -1.35
C VAL A 72 -18.38 6.51 -0.43
N ALA A 73 -18.09 6.61 0.87
CA ALA A 73 -18.77 5.86 1.92
C ALA A 73 -19.75 6.76 2.68
N ALA A 74 -20.84 6.18 3.16
CA ALA A 74 -21.85 6.89 3.93
C ALA A 74 -21.28 7.38 5.28
N PRO A 75 -21.87 8.40 5.91
CA PRO A 75 -21.37 8.96 7.17
C PRO A 75 -21.26 7.92 8.32
N ASP A 76 -22.18 6.98 8.39
CA ASP A 76 -22.23 5.91 9.40
C ASP A 76 -21.06 4.91 9.28
N SER A 77 -20.30 4.96 8.19
CA SER A 77 -19.04 4.20 8.04
C SER A 77 -17.93 4.72 8.96
N ASP A 78 -18.08 5.89 9.55
CA ASP A 78 -17.03 6.61 10.29
C ASP A 78 -15.68 6.63 9.54
N GLY A 79 -15.75 6.86 8.23
CA GLY A 79 -14.59 6.89 7.35
C GLY A 79 -13.96 5.54 7.01
N ARG A 80 -14.45 4.44 7.56
CA ARG A 80 -13.91 3.09 7.33
C ARG A 80 -14.35 2.57 5.95
N MET A 81 -13.41 2.54 5.02
CA MET A 81 -13.57 1.90 3.71
C MET A 81 -13.39 0.40 3.87
N PHE A 82 -14.50 -0.35 3.90
CA PHE A 82 -14.52 -1.72 4.36
C PHE A 82 -15.63 -2.54 3.68
N TYR A 83 -16.10 -3.57 4.36
CA TYR A 83 -17.25 -4.38 3.98
C TYR A 83 -18.49 -4.02 4.80
N ASP A 84 -19.65 -4.20 4.22
CA ASP A 84 -20.93 -4.26 4.91
C ASP A 84 -21.18 -5.66 5.53
N GLU A 85 -22.36 -5.85 6.15
CA GLU A 85 -22.75 -7.12 6.75
C GLU A 85 -22.86 -8.28 5.74
N ALA A 86 -23.10 -7.97 4.47
CA ALA A 86 -23.17 -8.94 3.38
C ALA A 86 -21.81 -9.19 2.70
N MET A 87 -20.71 -8.67 3.27
CA MET A 87 -19.36 -8.73 2.70
C MET A 87 -19.25 -8.07 1.31
N GLN A 88 -20.10 -7.09 1.02
CA GLN A 88 -19.94 -6.19 -0.10
C GLN A 88 -19.21 -4.93 0.36
N MET A 89 -18.65 -4.16 -0.59
CA MET A 89 -18.02 -2.88 -0.22
C MET A 89 -19.04 -1.93 0.38
N ASN A 90 -18.76 -1.36 1.55
CA ASN A 90 -19.60 -0.36 2.22
C ASN A 90 -19.50 1.04 1.58
N PHE A 91 -18.82 1.16 0.45
CA PHE A 91 -18.66 2.39 -0.30
C PHE A 91 -18.97 2.17 -1.78
N ARG A 92 -19.31 3.25 -2.47
CA ARG A 92 -19.54 3.25 -3.91
C ARG A 92 -18.40 3.95 -4.63
N THR A 93 -17.99 3.37 -5.76
CA THR A 93 -17.01 3.98 -6.67
C THR A 93 -17.73 4.64 -7.82
N THR A 94 -17.37 5.88 -8.10
CA THR A 94 -17.95 6.69 -9.20
C THR A 94 -16.84 7.49 -9.88
N LYS A 95 -17.21 8.22 -10.95
CA LYS A 95 -16.30 9.14 -11.65
C LYS A 95 -16.82 10.55 -11.55
N GLY A 96 -15.92 11.52 -11.40
CA GLY A 96 -16.23 12.93 -11.35
C GLY A 96 -15.05 13.80 -11.76
N THR A 97 -15.32 15.08 -12.04
CA THR A 97 -14.23 16.05 -12.23
C THR A 97 -13.65 16.46 -10.89
N LEU A 98 -12.38 16.79 -10.85
CA LEU A 98 -11.73 17.19 -9.61
C LEU A 98 -12.41 18.38 -8.91
N PRO A 99 -12.83 19.45 -9.62
CA PRO A 99 -13.58 20.53 -9.01
C PRO A 99 -14.88 20.08 -8.32
N THR A 100 -15.66 19.20 -8.97
CA THR A 100 -16.90 18.67 -8.40
C THR A 100 -16.65 17.83 -7.14
N ILE A 101 -15.58 17.02 -7.15
CA ILE A 101 -15.19 16.19 -6.00
C ILE A 101 -14.76 17.09 -4.84
N PHE A 102 -13.92 18.10 -5.11
CA PHE A 102 -13.44 19.03 -4.09
C PHE A 102 -14.55 19.89 -3.49
N ALA A 103 -15.51 20.35 -4.30
CA ALA A 103 -16.68 21.04 -3.79
C ALA A 103 -17.48 20.18 -2.80
N LYS A 104 -17.65 18.88 -3.08
CA LYS A 104 -18.32 17.95 -2.15
C LYS A 104 -17.52 17.70 -0.86
N MET A 105 -16.20 17.66 -0.94
CA MET A 105 -15.35 17.57 0.26
C MET A 105 -15.50 18.84 1.12
N GLU A 106 -15.50 20.01 0.49
CA GLU A 106 -15.64 21.31 1.16
C GLU A 106 -17.03 21.47 1.83
N GLU A 107 -18.10 21.06 1.15
CA GLU A 107 -19.45 21.00 1.74
C GLU A 107 -19.47 20.16 3.03
N GLY A 108 -18.75 19.03 3.04
CA GLY A 108 -18.64 18.13 4.19
C GLY A 108 -17.82 18.70 5.35
N GLU A 109 -16.94 19.69 5.12
CA GLU A 109 -16.11 20.26 6.20
C GLU A 109 -16.93 20.95 7.31
N SER A 110 -18.10 21.48 6.98
CA SER A 110 -19.02 22.11 7.93
C SER A 110 -19.98 21.15 8.61
N GLN A 111 -20.00 19.87 8.21
CA GLN A 111 -20.91 18.86 8.72
C GLN A 111 -20.24 18.01 9.77
N ASP A 112 -20.99 17.62 10.82
CA ASP A 112 -20.50 16.67 11.83
C ASP A 112 -20.52 15.24 11.27
N GLU A 113 -21.53 14.90 10.47
CA GLU A 113 -21.70 13.62 9.81
C GLU A 113 -21.60 13.81 8.28
N ALA A 114 -20.38 13.81 7.76
CA ALA A 114 -20.11 13.92 6.32
C ALA A 114 -19.75 12.55 5.73
N PRO A 115 -20.10 12.27 4.47
CA PRO A 115 -19.61 11.09 3.78
C PRO A 115 -18.10 11.10 3.66
N ALA A 116 -17.48 9.92 3.79
CA ALA A 116 -16.07 9.79 3.51
C ALA A 116 -15.84 9.74 1.99
N ILE A 117 -14.96 10.59 1.50
CA ILE A 117 -14.60 10.72 0.08
C ILE A 117 -13.13 10.42 -0.09
N TYR A 118 -12.79 9.52 -1.02
CA TYR A 118 -11.42 9.06 -1.19
C TYR A 118 -11.05 8.82 -2.65
N LEU A 119 -10.01 9.51 -3.10
CA LEU A 119 -9.32 9.26 -4.38
C LEU A 119 -8.05 8.47 -4.04
N ALA A 120 -8.04 7.20 -4.41
CA ALA A 120 -6.96 6.28 -4.10
C ALA A 120 -6.02 6.11 -5.29
N SER A 121 -4.70 6.18 -5.02
CA SER A 121 -3.64 5.84 -5.98
C SER A 121 -3.81 6.49 -7.37
N ILE A 122 -3.96 7.80 -7.41
CA ILE A 122 -4.02 8.54 -8.67
C ILE A 122 -2.58 8.76 -9.16
N ASP A 123 -2.25 8.24 -10.34
CA ASP A 123 -0.93 8.42 -10.97
C ASP A 123 -0.65 9.91 -11.21
N MET A 124 0.47 10.40 -10.67
CA MET A 124 0.77 11.84 -10.75
C MET A 124 1.16 12.28 -12.16
N HIS A 125 1.75 11.42 -12.96
CA HIS A 125 2.17 11.76 -14.33
C HIS A 125 1.00 11.74 -15.33
N ASP A 126 0.05 10.81 -15.12
CA ASP A 126 -1.09 10.65 -16.02
C ASP A 126 -2.21 11.67 -15.76
N PHE A 127 -2.34 12.14 -14.53
CA PHE A 127 -3.49 12.95 -14.10
C PHE A 127 -3.14 14.42 -13.82
N PHE A 128 -1.86 14.76 -13.78
CA PHE A 128 -1.43 16.13 -13.45
C PHE A 128 -0.24 16.57 -14.31
N ASN A 129 -0.24 17.84 -14.70
CA ASN A 129 0.85 18.47 -15.42
C ASN A 129 1.74 19.24 -14.45
N GLY A 130 3.00 18.88 -14.32
CA GLY A 130 3.97 19.62 -13.51
C GLY A 130 3.81 19.47 -11.99
N LEU A 131 2.80 18.73 -11.50
CA LEU A 131 2.59 18.55 -10.06
C LEU A 131 3.72 17.72 -9.44
N HIS A 132 4.11 16.63 -10.09
CA HIS A 132 5.18 15.77 -9.61
C HIS A 132 6.53 16.48 -9.67
N GLU A 133 6.80 17.19 -10.75
CA GLU A 133 8.06 17.92 -10.93
C GLU A 133 8.30 18.98 -9.85
N ALA A 134 7.21 19.61 -9.38
CA ALA A 134 7.25 20.61 -8.30
C ALA A 134 7.27 19.99 -6.90
N ASN A 135 6.81 18.73 -6.75
CA ASN A 135 6.62 18.06 -5.48
C ASN A 135 7.18 16.63 -5.56
N HIS A 136 8.50 16.50 -5.68
CA HIS A 136 9.15 15.20 -5.81
C HIS A 136 10.25 14.96 -4.77
N VAL A 137 10.50 13.69 -4.48
CA VAL A 137 11.66 13.23 -3.72
C VAL A 137 12.66 12.60 -4.69
N PRO A 138 13.94 13.02 -4.70
CA PRO A 138 14.95 12.41 -5.52
C PRO A 138 15.30 11.01 -4.98
N LEU A 139 14.88 9.96 -5.67
CA LEU A 139 15.07 8.57 -5.25
C LEU A 139 16.21 7.86 -6.02
N GLY A 140 17.20 8.62 -6.50
CA GLY A 140 18.37 8.09 -7.20
C GLY A 140 18.01 7.44 -8.53
N ALA A 141 18.52 6.23 -8.77
CA ALA A 141 18.27 5.47 -10.00
C ALA A 141 16.94 4.67 -9.97
N ARG A 142 16.13 4.79 -8.90
CA ARG A 142 14.82 4.14 -8.83
C ARG A 142 13.86 4.78 -9.82
N ASP A 143 12.98 3.95 -10.37
CA ASP A 143 11.90 4.38 -11.25
C ASP A 143 10.58 4.07 -10.54
N PRO A 144 10.19 4.89 -9.53
CA PRO A 144 9.01 4.65 -8.72
C PRO A 144 7.73 4.99 -9.45
N LEU A 145 6.65 4.29 -9.12
CA LEU A 145 5.30 4.77 -9.35
C LEU A 145 5.00 5.87 -8.32
N ALA A 146 4.81 7.10 -8.79
CA ALA A 146 4.42 8.23 -7.94
C ALA A 146 2.90 8.39 -7.98
N SER A 147 2.24 8.25 -6.83
CA SER A 147 0.78 8.38 -6.72
C SER A 147 0.38 9.41 -5.67
N ILE A 148 -0.70 10.11 -5.94
CA ILE A 148 -1.35 11.02 -4.98
C ILE A 148 -2.64 10.39 -4.46
N TRP A 149 -2.87 10.56 -3.16
CA TRP A 149 -4.03 10.05 -2.43
C TRP A 149 -4.70 11.22 -1.75
N ILE A 150 -5.95 11.47 -2.09
CA ILE A 150 -6.69 12.64 -1.59
C ILE A 150 -7.96 12.14 -0.89
N GLY A 151 -8.19 12.56 0.32
CA GLY A 151 -9.38 12.11 1.04
C GLY A 151 -9.80 13.04 2.16
N THR A 152 -11.01 12.81 2.61
CA THR A 152 -11.53 13.32 3.88
C THR A 152 -10.98 12.44 5.03
N LYS A 153 -11.59 12.48 6.20
CA LYS A 153 -11.29 11.60 7.32
C LYS A 153 -11.61 10.15 6.95
N THR A 154 -10.58 9.39 6.58
CA THR A 154 -10.73 7.99 6.12
C THR A 154 -9.91 7.03 6.97
N ARG A 155 -10.39 5.79 7.10
CA ARG A 155 -9.72 4.69 7.77
C ARG A 155 -9.57 3.53 6.79
N ILE A 156 -8.33 3.22 6.42
CA ILE A 156 -8.00 2.14 5.50
C ILE A 156 -7.47 0.97 6.32
N ALA A 157 -8.19 -0.16 6.29
CA ALA A 157 -7.85 -1.35 7.06
C ALA A 157 -6.43 -1.85 6.74
N ALA A 158 -5.79 -2.47 7.72
CA ALA A 158 -4.42 -2.95 7.56
C ALA A 158 -4.31 -3.92 6.39
N HIS A 159 -3.44 -3.59 5.46
CA HIS A 159 -3.05 -4.35 4.28
C HIS A 159 -1.54 -4.26 4.10
N ASN A 160 -1.00 -5.01 3.18
CA ASN A 160 0.39 -4.90 2.81
C ASN A 160 0.54 -4.62 1.33
N ASP A 161 1.63 -3.96 0.97
CA ASP A 161 2.03 -3.74 -0.40
C ASP A 161 3.29 -4.54 -0.73
N PHE A 162 3.38 -4.96 -1.98
CA PHE A 162 4.54 -5.70 -2.45
C PHE A 162 5.77 -4.82 -2.73
N PRO A 163 5.66 -3.57 -3.22
CA PRO A 163 6.80 -2.67 -3.32
C PRO A 163 7.19 -2.07 -1.96
N ASP A 164 8.42 -1.56 -1.89
CA ASP A 164 8.78 -0.57 -0.89
C ASP A 164 8.00 0.71 -1.12
N ASN A 165 7.73 1.44 -0.05
CA ASN A 165 6.86 2.60 -0.07
C ASN A 165 7.48 3.76 0.73
N LEU A 166 7.65 4.91 0.10
CA LEU A 166 7.92 6.17 0.78
C LEU A 166 6.65 7.02 0.75
N ALA A 167 5.98 7.13 1.88
CA ALA A 167 4.71 7.81 2.05
C ALA A 167 4.93 9.22 2.62
N CYS A 168 4.70 10.27 1.81
CA CYS A 168 4.91 11.68 2.15
C CYS A 168 3.56 12.33 2.49
N CYS A 169 3.38 12.78 3.72
CA CYS A 169 2.21 13.53 4.16
C CYS A 169 2.29 14.96 3.62
N ALA A 170 1.54 15.27 2.58
CA ALA A 170 1.59 16.59 1.95
C ALA A 170 0.61 17.59 2.57
N VAL A 171 -0.60 17.16 2.95
CA VAL A 171 -1.61 18.01 3.57
C VAL A 171 -2.35 17.26 4.67
N GLY A 172 -2.63 17.92 5.77
CA GLY A 172 -3.31 17.37 6.94
C GLY A 172 -2.38 16.53 7.80
N ARG A 173 -2.95 15.58 8.55
CA ARG A 173 -2.22 14.65 9.40
C ARG A 173 -2.67 13.23 9.12
N ARG A 174 -1.73 12.28 9.23
CA ARG A 174 -2.03 10.85 9.05
C ARG A 174 -1.43 10.02 10.16
N ARG A 175 -2.17 9.03 10.62
CA ARG A 175 -1.66 7.99 11.49
C ARG A 175 -1.46 6.71 10.70
N PHE A 176 -0.29 6.12 10.87
CA PHE A 176 0.05 4.80 10.35
C PHE A 176 0.28 3.87 11.53
N THR A 177 -0.41 2.74 11.56
CA THR A 177 -0.13 1.64 12.49
C THR A 177 0.44 0.48 11.68
N LEU A 178 1.68 0.12 11.98
CA LEU A 178 2.44 -0.86 11.21
C LEU A 178 2.66 -2.14 12.00
N PHE A 179 2.68 -3.26 11.27
CA PHE A 179 2.97 -4.58 11.84
C PHE A 179 4.00 -5.30 10.96
N PRO A 180 4.93 -6.06 11.57
CA PRO A 180 5.86 -6.88 10.83
C PRO A 180 5.16 -7.87 9.88
N PRO A 181 5.82 -8.28 8.78
CA PRO A 181 5.24 -9.18 7.79
C PRO A 181 4.71 -10.51 8.35
N ASP A 182 5.34 -11.05 9.40
CA ASP A 182 4.97 -12.33 10.03
C ASP A 182 3.68 -12.28 10.85
N GLN A 183 3.12 -11.09 11.11
CA GLN A 183 1.89 -10.92 11.87
C GLN A 183 0.60 -11.22 11.09
N PHE A 184 0.68 -11.66 9.84
CA PHE A 184 -0.48 -11.91 8.98
C PHE A 184 -1.53 -12.85 9.60
N ARG A 185 -1.12 -13.86 10.39
CA ARG A 185 -2.05 -14.76 11.09
C ARG A 185 -2.79 -14.10 12.25
N ASN A 186 -2.19 -13.09 12.85
CA ASN A 186 -2.70 -12.37 14.01
C ASN A 186 -3.59 -11.18 13.59
N LEU A 187 -3.53 -10.78 12.32
CA LEU A 187 -4.34 -9.70 11.73
C LEU A 187 -5.69 -10.16 11.19
N TYR A 188 -6.00 -11.46 11.19
CA TYR A 188 -7.28 -12.00 10.72
C TYR A 188 -7.64 -11.52 9.32
N LEU A 189 -6.88 -11.94 8.33
CA LEU A 189 -7.03 -11.49 6.95
C LEU A 189 -8.36 -11.95 6.34
N GLY A 190 -9.01 -11.05 5.66
CA GLY A 190 -10.23 -11.27 4.90
C GLY A 190 -9.98 -11.87 3.51
N PRO A 191 -10.98 -11.77 2.61
CA PRO A 191 -10.89 -12.27 1.24
C PRO A 191 -9.70 -11.70 0.48
N ILE A 192 -9.13 -12.51 -0.43
CA ILE A 192 -8.00 -12.11 -1.28
C ILE A 192 -8.44 -11.62 -2.67
N ASP A 193 -9.67 -11.92 -3.07
CA ASP A 193 -10.26 -11.65 -4.38
C ASP A 193 -11.35 -10.57 -4.35
N ASN A 194 -12.00 -10.36 -3.19
CA ASN A 194 -12.96 -9.29 -2.94
C ASN A 194 -12.39 -8.37 -1.86
N THR A 195 -11.68 -7.32 -2.23
CA THR A 195 -10.93 -6.49 -1.29
C THR A 195 -11.03 -5.00 -1.62
N PRO A 196 -11.20 -4.11 -0.59
CA PRO A 196 -11.27 -2.67 -0.79
C PRO A 196 -9.90 -2.04 -1.09
N ALA A 197 -8.79 -2.74 -0.85
CA ALA A 197 -7.43 -2.21 -0.98
C ALA A 197 -6.58 -2.94 -2.02
N GLY A 198 -7.19 -3.76 -2.90
CA GLY A 198 -6.47 -4.56 -3.89
C GLY A 198 -5.65 -5.72 -3.31
N ARG A 199 -5.67 -5.90 -1.98
CA ARG A 199 -5.00 -6.94 -1.21
C ARG A 199 -5.90 -7.40 -0.07
N ALA A 200 -5.65 -8.60 0.48
CA ALA A 200 -6.32 -9.01 1.70
C ALA A 200 -6.08 -7.99 2.82
N ILE A 201 -7.13 -7.62 3.50
CA ILE A 201 -7.10 -6.65 4.60
C ILE A 201 -7.39 -7.34 5.93
N SER A 202 -6.97 -6.72 7.04
CA SER A 202 -7.40 -7.15 8.38
C SER A 202 -8.90 -6.95 8.55
N MET A 203 -9.58 -7.98 9.07
CA MET A 203 -11.00 -7.92 9.41
C MET A 203 -11.26 -7.23 10.76
N VAL A 204 -10.21 -6.98 11.55
CA VAL A 204 -10.33 -6.35 12.88
C VAL A 204 -10.63 -4.85 12.73
N ASP A 205 -11.57 -4.35 13.53
CA ASP A 205 -11.71 -2.91 13.73
C ASP A 205 -10.69 -2.43 14.77
N PHE A 206 -9.71 -1.68 14.34
CA PHE A 206 -8.60 -1.26 15.20
C PHE A 206 -8.99 -0.22 16.25
N GLN A 207 -10.05 0.55 15.99
CA GLN A 207 -10.58 1.50 16.99
C GLN A 207 -11.44 0.84 18.04
N ASN A 208 -12.14 -0.26 17.66
CA ASN A 208 -13.00 -1.03 18.55
C ASN A 208 -12.73 -2.54 18.41
N PRO A 209 -11.54 -3.03 18.80
CA PRO A 209 -11.17 -4.41 18.57
C PRO A 209 -11.99 -5.36 19.45
N ASP A 210 -12.69 -6.29 18.80
CA ASP A 210 -13.33 -7.41 19.49
C ASP A 210 -12.32 -8.52 19.75
N PHE A 211 -11.74 -8.50 20.93
CA PHE A 211 -10.78 -9.53 21.35
C PHE A 211 -11.42 -10.88 21.68
N GLY A 212 -12.74 -10.97 21.75
CA GLY A 212 -13.46 -12.24 21.85
C GLY A 212 -13.47 -12.97 20.50
N ALA A 213 -13.84 -12.24 19.44
CA ALA A 213 -13.81 -12.75 18.08
C ALA A 213 -12.37 -12.86 17.52
N HIS A 214 -11.47 -11.96 17.92
CA HIS A 214 -10.11 -11.84 17.38
C HIS A 214 -9.02 -11.91 18.47
N PRO A 215 -8.92 -13.00 19.26
CA PRO A 215 -8.02 -13.06 20.44
C PRO A 215 -6.54 -12.88 20.07
N ARG A 216 -6.06 -13.40 18.92
CA ARG A 216 -4.66 -13.24 18.49
C ARG A 216 -4.30 -11.80 18.06
N PHE A 217 -5.28 -10.91 17.92
CA PHE A 217 -4.97 -9.50 17.63
C PHE A 217 -4.20 -8.83 18.77
N ARG A 218 -4.28 -9.34 20.02
CA ARG A 218 -3.38 -8.91 21.10
C ARG A 218 -1.92 -9.18 20.79
N ASP A 219 -1.63 -10.32 20.16
CA ASP A 219 -0.25 -10.65 19.76
C ASP A 219 0.23 -9.73 18.63
N ALA A 220 -0.65 -9.40 17.68
CA ALA A 220 -0.33 -8.41 16.65
C ALA A 220 -0.01 -7.04 17.29
N LEU A 221 -0.83 -6.56 18.23
CA LEU A 221 -0.62 -5.29 18.92
C LEU A 221 0.70 -5.24 19.72
N ALA A 222 1.14 -6.37 20.27
CA ALA A 222 2.42 -6.45 20.97
C ALA A 222 3.65 -6.21 20.04
N HIS A 223 3.48 -6.34 18.72
CA HIS A 223 4.51 -6.10 17.71
C HIS A 223 4.22 -4.85 16.87
N ALA A 224 3.14 -4.15 17.15
CA ALA A 224 2.71 -2.98 16.40
C ALA A 224 3.59 -1.76 16.75
N GLN A 225 3.73 -0.88 15.75
CA GLN A 225 4.34 0.44 15.91
C GLN A 225 3.45 1.49 15.26
N VAL A 226 3.51 2.72 15.74
CA VAL A 226 2.68 3.81 15.24
C VAL A 226 3.54 5.02 14.87
N ALA A 227 3.11 5.74 13.83
CA ALA A 227 3.60 7.08 13.52
C ALA A 227 2.44 8.00 13.20
N GLU A 228 2.41 9.18 13.79
CA GLU A 228 1.61 10.30 13.30
C GLU A 228 2.52 11.21 12.48
N LEU A 229 2.11 11.43 11.23
CA LEU A 229 2.80 12.32 10.30
C LEU A 229 2.03 13.62 10.20
N GLU A 230 2.76 14.71 10.26
CA GLU A 230 2.30 16.05 9.94
C GLU A 230 2.65 16.42 8.49
N SER A 231 2.05 17.51 7.99
CA SER A 231 2.39 18.00 6.66
C SER A 231 3.89 18.31 6.54
N GLY A 232 4.54 17.67 5.58
CA GLY A 232 5.99 17.75 5.36
C GLY A 232 6.77 16.51 5.77
N ASP A 233 6.19 15.62 6.58
CA ASP A 233 6.83 14.39 7.04
C ASP A 233 6.73 13.27 6.00
N ALA A 234 7.64 12.31 6.09
CA ALA A 234 7.58 11.08 5.31
C ALA A 234 7.81 9.84 6.17
N LEU A 235 7.21 8.72 5.76
CA LEU A 235 7.37 7.40 6.37
C LEU A 235 7.86 6.42 5.30
N PHE A 236 8.97 5.76 5.57
CA PHE A 236 9.39 4.59 4.80
C PHE A 236 8.71 3.32 5.35
N ILE A 237 8.08 2.58 4.47
CA ILE A 237 7.43 1.31 4.77
C ILE A 237 8.08 0.24 3.87
N PRO A 238 8.86 -0.70 4.44
CA PRO A 238 9.44 -1.77 3.64
C PRO A 238 8.37 -2.67 3.03
N SER A 239 8.73 -3.32 1.93
CA SER A 239 7.90 -4.34 1.27
C SER A 239 7.27 -5.30 2.27
N MET A 240 6.00 -5.65 2.07
CA MET A 240 5.22 -6.62 2.85
C MET A 240 4.89 -6.22 4.30
N TRP A 241 5.30 -5.06 4.79
CA TRP A 241 4.85 -4.57 6.09
C TRP A 241 3.36 -4.22 6.04
N TRP A 242 2.60 -4.73 7.03
CA TRP A 242 1.19 -4.41 7.19
C TRP A 242 1.01 -3.00 7.69
N HIS A 243 0.10 -2.25 7.10
CA HIS A 243 -0.15 -0.87 7.50
C HIS A 243 -1.65 -0.53 7.48
N HIS A 244 -2.12 -0.04 8.63
CA HIS A 244 -3.41 0.62 8.79
C HIS A 244 -3.20 2.11 8.67
N VAL A 245 -4.05 2.81 7.92
CA VAL A 245 -3.87 4.23 7.61
C VAL A 245 -5.11 5.03 7.94
N GLU A 246 -4.95 6.09 8.73
CA GLU A 246 -6.02 6.99 9.11
C GLU A 246 -5.71 8.42 8.65
N GLY A 247 -6.63 9.04 7.92
CA GLY A 247 -6.64 10.48 7.70
C GLY A 247 -7.27 11.16 8.92
N LEU A 248 -6.53 12.04 9.59
CA LEU A 248 -6.97 12.63 10.85
C LEU A 248 -7.70 13.97 10.67
N GLU A 249 -7.54 14.61 9.53
CA GLU A 249 -8.16 15.91 9.22
C GLU A 249 -9.30 15.77 8.21
N LYS A 250 -10.12 16.82 8.08
CA LYS A 250 -11.25 16.85 7.12
C LYS A 250 -10.79 16.89 5.65
N PHE A 251 -9.54 17.27 5.40
CA PHE A 251 -8.87 17.19 4.10
C PHE A 251 -7.43 16.73 4.27
N ASN A 252 -7.08 15.66 3.58
CA ASN A 252 -5.77 15.02 3.68
C ASN A 252 -5.23 14.71 2.29
N VAL A 253 -3.94 14.94 2.09
CA VAL A 253 -3.22 14.55 0.87
C VAL A 253 -1.95 13.82 1.23
N LEU A 254 -1.76 12.66 0.63
CA LEU A 254 -0.52 11.90 0.67
C LEU A 254 0.04 11.78 -0.74
N VAL A 255 1.34 11.88 -0.88
CA VAL A 255 2.05 11.47 -2.09
C VAL A 255 2.94 10.30 -1.72
N ASN A 256 2.86 9.21 -2.46
CA ASN A 256 3.72 8.08 -2.20
C ASN A 256 4.50 7.64 -3.44
N TYR A 257 5.60 6.98 -3.16
CA TYR A 257 6.49 6.40 -4.15
C TYR A 257 6.59 4.91 -3.89
N TRP A 258 6.20 4.11 -4.88
CA TRP A 258 6.34 2.67 -4.84
C TRP A 258 7.42 2.21 -5.80
N TRP A 259 8.40 1.45 -5.32
CA TRP A 259 9.42 0.86 -6.17
C TRP A 259 9.77 -0.56 -5.72
N ARG A 260 10.51 -1.24 -6.57
CA ARG A 260 11.09 -2.55 -6.30
C ARG A 260 12.48 -2.61 -6.91
N ASP A 261 13.43 -3.11 -6.14
CA ASP A 261 14.80 -3.35 -6.63
C ASP A 261 14.93 -4.71 -7.36
N THR A 262 13.80 -5.34 -7.71
CA THR A 262 13.75 -6.57 -8.49
C THR A 262 13.37 -6.30 -9.94
N PRO A 263 13.91 -7.10 -10.90
CA PRO A 263 13.63 -6.88 -12.31
C PRO A 263 12.13 -6.92 -12.64
N ARG A 264 11.66 -5.96 -13.45
CA ARG A 264 10.25 -5.84 -13.85
C ARG A 264 9.71 -7.02 -14.66
N TYR A 265 10.60 -7.82 -15.30
CA TYR A 265 10.16 -9.00 -16.05
C TYR A 265 9.76 -10.19 -15.17
N LEU A 266 10.06 -10.15 -13.88
CA LEU A 266 9.52 -11.12 -12.93
C LEU A 266 8.02 -10.90 -12.69
N GLY A 267 7.29 -11.99 -12.43
CA GLY A 267 5.84 -11.94 -12.17
C GLY A 267 5.52 -11.36 -10.79
N GLN A 268 4.22 -11.28 -10.51
CA GLN A 268 3.71 -10.89 -9.18
C GLN A 268 3.60 -12.15 -8.30
N PRO A 269 4.16 -12.17 -7.08
CA PRO A 269 4.03 -13.32 -6.17
C PRO A 269 2.57 -13.66 -5.83
N GLN A 270 1.68 -12.66 -5.81
CA GLN A 270 0.24 -12.90 -5.59
C GLN A 270 -0.39 -13.78 -6.68
N ASP A 271 0.06 -13.65 -7.95
CA ASP A 271 -0.45 -14.48 -9.04
C ASP A 271 -0.03 -15.95 -8.84
N ALA A 272 1.21 -16.18 -8.38
CA ALA A 272 1.68 -17.51 -8.03
C ALA A 272 0.89 -18.10 -6.85
N LEU A 273 0.60 -17.31 -5.82
CA LEU A 273 -0.24 -17.73 -4.70
C LEU A 273 -1.67 -18.08 -5.16
N ASN A 274 -2.30 -17.25 -5.99
CA ASN A 274 -3.63 -17.50 -6.52
C ASN A 274 -3.67 -18.79 -7.36
N HIS A 275 -2.66 -19.02 -8.18
CA HIS A 275 -2.54 -20.27 -8.95
C HIS A 275 -2.32 -21.48 -8.03
N ALA A 276 -1.49 -21.37 -7.00
CA ALA A 276 -1.29 -22.45 -6.03
C ALA A 276 -2.56 -22.76 -5.22
N ILE A 277 -3.36 -21.76 -4.86
CA ILE A 277 -4.67 -21.96 -4.24
C ILE A 277 -5.57 -22.76 -5.16
N MET A 278 -5.65 -22.41 -6.44
CA MET A 278 -6.48 -23.09 -7.42
C MET A 278 -6.01 -24.53 -7.69
N ALA A 279 -4.70 -24.75 -7.77
CA ALA A 279 -4.15 -26.02 -8.27
C ALA A 279 -3.76 -27.01 -7.18
N ILE A 280 -3.48 -26.55 -5.93
CA ILE A 280 -2.83 -27.36 -4.91
C ILE A 280 -3.65 -27.45 -3.62
N ARG A 281 -4.28 -26.36 -3.18
CA ARG A 281 -4.88 -26.26 -1.84
C ARG A 281 -5.86 -27.40 -1.52
N ASP A 282 -6.64 -27.82 -2.50
CA ASP A 282 -7.73 -28.79 -2.32
C ASP A 282 -7.35 -30.23 -2.72
N LEU A 283 -6.06 -30.50 -3.00
CA LEU A 283 -5.54 -31.85 -3.20
C LEU A 283 -5.55 -32.65 -1.89
N PRO A 284 -5.48 -34.02 -1.97
CA PRO A 284 -5.24 -34.85 -0.81
C PRO A 284 -3.98 -34.43 -0.02
N GLU A 285 -3.99 -34.67 1.29
CA GLU A 285 -2.90 -34.22 2.18
C GLU A 285 -1.52 -34.74 1.76
N ALA A 286 -1.44 -36.00 1.36
CA ALA A 286 -0.20 -36.61 0.90
C ALA A 286 0.35 -35.91 -0.36
N ASP A 287 -0.52 -35.55 -1.31
CA ASP A 287 -0.11 -34.86 -2.52
C ASP A 287 0.32 -33.42 -2.20
N ARG A 288 -0.40 -32.72 -1.31
CA ARG A 288 0.00 -31.38 -0.86
C ARG A 288 1.37 -31.37 -0.18
N ALA A 289 1.71 -32.42 0.60
CA ALA A 289 3.01 -32.54 1.23
C ALA A 289 4.12 -32.62 0.19
N ILE A 290 3.95 -33.47 -0.83
CA ILE A 290 4.91 -33.60 -1.95
C ILE A 290 5.05 -32.28 -2.71
N TRP A 291 3.93 -31.60 -3.00
CA TRP A 291 3.99 -30.30 -3.67
C TRP A 291 4.70 -29.24 -2.83
N ARG A 292 4.55 -29.25 -1.51
CA ARG A 292 5.32 -28.35 -0.63
C ARG A 292 6.81 -28.59 -0.79
N ASP A 293 7.28 -29.85 -0.72
CA ASP A 293 8.68 -30.19 -0.88
C ASP A 293 9.22 -29.79 -2.26
N LEU A 294 8.40 -29.92 -3.32
CA LEU A 294 8.76 -29.46 -4.67
C LEU A 294 8.87 -27.92 -4.75
N PHE A 295 7.99 -27.18 -4.09
CA PHE A 295 8.10 -25.71 -4.01
C PHE A 295 9.33 -25.29 -3.22
N ASP A 296 9.61 -25.94 -2.09
CA ASP A 296 10.83 -25.67 -1.33
C ASP A 296 12.06 -25.92 -2.21
N TYR A 297 12.14 -27.06 -2.89
CA TYR A 297 13.27 -27.45 -3.74
C TYR A 297 13.48 -26.51 -4.95
N TYR A 298 12.42 -26.14 -5.67
CA TYR A 298 12.55 -25.37 -6.93
C TYR A 298 12.42 -23.85 -6.75
N VAL A 299 11.83 -23.37 -5.63
CA VAL A 299 11.45 -21.95 -5.47
C VAL A 299 12.07 -21.34 -4.22
N PHE A 300 11.82 -21.91 -3.02
CA PHE A 300 12.19 -21.26 -1.76
C PHE A 300 13.62 -21.54 -1.32
N GLU A 301 14.10 -22.76 -1.51
CA GLU A 301 15.45 -23.21 -1.16
C GLU A 301 16.30 -23.49 -2.41
N ALA A 302 15.89 -22.95 -3.56
CA ALA A 302 16.57 -23.20 -4.83
C ALA A 302 18.03 -22.75 -4.77
N ASP A 303 18.93 -23.70 -4.92
CA ASP A 303 20.38 -23.52 -4.97
C ASP A 303 21.01 -24.34 -6.12
N GLU A 304 22.35 -24.43 -6.14
CA GLU A 304 23.07 -25.17 -7.19
C GLU A 304 22.72 -26.66 -7.26
N ARG A 305 22.20 -27.26 -6.19
CA ARG A 305 21.78 -28.68 -6.17
C ARG A 305 20.65 -28.97 -7.15
N VAL A 306 19.79 -27.95 -7.40
CA VAL A 306 18.70 -28.06 -8.36
C VAL A 306 19.21 -28.25 -9.79
N THR A 307 20.36 -27.68 -10.12
CA THR A 307 20.85 -27.61 -11.51
C THR A 307 22.21 -28.29 -11.75
N ALA A 308 22.96 -28.68 -10.70
CA ALA A 308 24.32 -29.23 -10.82
C ALA A 308 24.41 -30.44 -11.75
N HIS A 309 23.41 -31.30 -11.79
CA HIS A 309 23.33 -32.51 -12.61
C HIS A 309 22.77 -32.24 -14.02
N ILE A 310 22.35 -31.02 -14.32
CA ILE A 310 21.78 -30.64 -15.62
C ILE A 310 22.83 -29.86 -16.41
N PRO A 311 23.15 -30.27 -17.65
CA PRO A 311 24.02 -29.50 -18.51
C PRO A 311 23.51 -28.06 -18.67
N GLU A 312 24.37 -27.06 -18.58
CA GLU A 312 24.03 -25.63 -18.58
C GLU A 312 23.04 -25.26 -19.71
N LYS A 313 23.29 -25.73 -20.94
CA LYS A 313 22.41 -25.50 -22.10
C LYS A 313 20.99 -26.06 -21.97
N ALA A 314 20.74 -26.93 -20.98
CA ALA A 314 19.45 -27.60 -20.76
C ALA A 314 18.70 -27.09 -19.52
N ARG A 315 19.29 -26.22 -18.71
CA ARG A 315 18.68 -25.73 -17.44
C ARG A 315 17.46 -24.87 -17.65
N SER A 316 17.43 -24.09 -18.76
CA SER A 316 16.25 -23.28 -19.16
C SER A 316 15.74 -22.37 -18.02
N VAL A 317 14.51 -22.57 -17.56
CA VAL A 317 13.87 -21.75 -16.49
C VAL A 317 14.39 -22.06 -15.09
N LEU A 318 15.23 -23.08 -14.92
CA LEU A 318 15.89 -23.39 -13.66
C LEU A 318 17.16 -22.56 -13.43
N ASP A 319 17.70 -21.90 -14.47
CA ASP A 319 18.71 -20.88 -14.29
C ASP A 319 18.09 -19.56 -13.87
N ARG A 320 18.94 -18.61 -13.44
CA ARG A 320 18.47 -17.25 -13.16
C ARG A 320 17.71 -16.71 -14.37
N LEU A 321 16.47 -16.28 -14.13
CA LEU A 321 15.60 -15.81 -15.21
C LEU A 321 16.17 -14.56 -15.90
N THR A 322 16.06 -14.55 -17.23
CA THR A 322 16.29 -13.40 -18.09
C THR A 322 14.96 -12.87 -18.62
N PRO A 323 14.91 -11.67 -19.23
CA PRO A 323 13.69 -11.19 -19.89
C PRO A 323 13.10 -12.20 -20.88
N GLU A 324 13.95 -12.91 -21.65
CA GLU A 324 13.55 -13.90 -22.64
C GLU A 324 12.98 -15.17 -22.01
N SER A 325 13.67 -15.74 -20.99
CA SER A 325 13.21 -16.96 -20.32
C SER A 325 11.93 -16.71 -19.50
N ALA A 326 11.84 -15.55 -18.84
CA ALA A 326 10.63 -15.11 -18.16
C ALA A 326 9.46 -14.90 -19.15
N GLY A 327 9.74 -14.32 -20.31
CA GLY A 327 8.76 -14.16 -21.40
C GLY A 327 8.23 -15.50 -21.93
N ARG A 328 9.12 -16.47 -22.13
CA ARG A 328 8.71 -17.83 -22.56
C ARG A 328 7.86 -18.52 -21.48
N LEU A 329 8.25 -18.44 -20.20
CA LEU A 329 7.49 -19.04 -19.11
C LEU A 329 6.10 -18.40 -19.00
N ARG A 330 6.00 -17.07 -19.09
CA ARG A 330 4.72 -16.35 -19.08
C ARG A 330 3.83 -16.79 -20.26
N ALA A 331 4.37 -16.86 -21.46
CA ALA A 331 3.62 -17.31 -22.64
C ALA A 331 3.14 -18.77 -22.49
N PHE A 332 3.94 -19.63 -21.88
CA PHE A 332 3.55 -21.01 -21.57
C PHE A 332 2.37 -21.04 -20.58
N LEU A 333 2.48 -20.30 -19.46
CA LEU A 333 1.44 -20.23 -18.44
C LEU A 333 0.11 -19.69 -19.02
N LEU A 334 0.15 -18.61 -19.80
CA LEU A 334 -1.04 -18.05 -20.44
C LEU A 334 -1.76 -19.09 -21.32
N ARG A 335 -1.02 -19.84 -22.16
CA ARG A 335 -1.61 -20.90 -22.99
C ARG A 335 -2.16 -22.06 -22.19
N THR A 336 -1.56 -22.37 -21.04
CA THR A 336 -1.99 -23.51 -20.21
C THR A 336 -3.24 -23.15 -19.40
N LEU A 337 -3.29 -21.93 -18.86
CA LEU A 337 -4.39 -21.45 -18.02
C LEU A 337 -5.63 -21.02 -18.82
N SER A 338 -5.48 -20.77 -20.14
CA SER A 338 -6.61 -20.42 -21.03
C SER A 338 -7.34 -21.64 -21.62
N ARG A 339 -7.00 -22.84 -21.21
CA ARG A 339 -7.69 -24.10 -21.57
C ARG A 339 -8.74 -24.44 -20.53
#